data_ba9d37b1ac58dbfc73303bd44608cd2c
#
_entry.id   ba9d37b1ac58dbfc73303bd44608cd2c
#
_cell.length_a   1.000
_cell.length_b   1.000
_cell.length_c   1.000
_cell.angle_alpha   90.00
_cell.angle_beta   90.00
_cell.angle_gamma   90.00
#
_symmetry.space_group_name_H-M   'P 1'
#
loop_
_entity.id
_entity.type
_entity.pdbx_description
1 polymer ?
#
loop_
_entity_poly.entity_id
_entity_poly.type
_entity_poly.pdbx_seq_one_letter_code
_entity_poly.pdbx_strand_id
1 'polypeptide(L)'
;VAVVAILSLRFWPLSNTGFHVDPFTIAPPNSPNFYLSKNEEGIFSVPAHSLVQALEKMVATLPRVTRISAGSDGLFHVTYVSRSLVFGFPDLISIKILESSPTSSKIKLFSRSRFGHSDLGVNRARVQVWLATLRENLGT
;
A
#
# COMPACT_ATOMS: atom_id res chain seq x y z
N VAL A 1 -28.92 10.24 10.44
CA VAL A 1 -27.77 11.12 10.08
C VAL A 1 -26.47 10.32 10.04
N ALA A 2 -26.15 9.58 11.11
CA ALA A 2 -24.92 8.77 11.16
C ALA A 2 -24.87 7.68 10.07
N VAL A 3 -26.00 7.01 9.81
CA VAL A 3 -26.11 5.96 8.79
C VAL A 3 -25.85 6.52 7.39
N VAL A 4 -26.40 7.70 7.09
CA VAL A 4 -26.19 8.37 5.79
C VAL A 4 -24.71 8.75 5.62
N ALA A 5 -24.08 9.26 6.68
CA ALA A 5 -22.65 9.61 6.64
C ALA A 5 -21.77 8.36 6.38
N ILE A 6 -22.06 7.24 7.05
CA ILE A 6 -21.34 5.99 6.87
C ILE A 6 -21.50 5.46 5.44
N LEU A 7 -22.73 5.48 4.90
CA LEU A 7 -22.99 5.06 3.52
C LEU A 7 -22.28 5.96 2.52
N SER A 8 -22.24 7.27 2.77
CA SER A 8 -21.52 8.21 1.91
C SER A 8 -20.03 7.92 1.88
N LEU A 9 -19.41 7.60 3.04
CA LEU A 9 -17.99 7.25 3.11
C LEU A 9 -17.69 5.92 2.41
N ARG A 10 -18.61 4.95 2.52
CA ARG A 10 -18.46 3.65 1.86
C ARG A 10 -18.37 3.78 0.35
N PHE A 11 -19.16 4.65 -0.24
CA PHE A 11 -19.25 4.86 -1.68
C PHE A 11 -18.53 6.13 -2.15
N TRP A 12 -17.72 6.74 -1.27
CA TRP A 12 -16.98 7.95 -1.63
C TRP A 12 -16.03 7.66 -2.80
N PRO A 13 -16.13 8.42 -3.90
CA PRO A 13 -15.26 8.22 -5.04
C PRO A 13 -13.81 8.58 -4.71
N LEU A 14 -12.89 7.75 -5.18
CA LEU A 14 -11.47 7.99 -5.05
C LEU A 14 -10.93 8.40 -6.43
N SER A 15 -10.51 9.66 -6.56
CA SER A 15 -9.83 10.10 -7.76
C SER A 15 -8.35 9.72 -7.69
N ASN A 16 -7.71 9.54 -8.83
CA ASN A 16 -6.29 9.23 -8.88
C ASN A 16 -5.43 10.41 -8.43
N THR A 17 -5.96 11.63 -8.55
CA THR A 17 -5.22 12.85 -8.26
C THR A 17 -5.00 13.00 -6.77
N GLY A 18 -3.75 13.13 -6.34
CA GLY A 18 -3.37 13.34 -4.95
C GLY A 18 -3.30 12.07 -4.10
N PHE A 19 -3.79 10.92 -4.58
CA PHE A 19 -3.71 9.65 -3.84
C PHE A 19 -2.53 8.79 -4.27
N HIS A 20 -2.09 8.94 -5.51
CA HIS A 20 -0.96 8.19 -6.03
C HIS A 20 0.33 8.96 -5.75
N VAL A 21 1.00 8.60 -4.66
CA VAL A 21 2.20 9.27 -4.19
C VAL A 21 3.41 8.35 -4.22
N ASP A 22 4.60 8.92 -4.33
CA ASP A 22 5.86 8.18 -4.30
C ASP A 22 6.29 7.97 -2.83
N PRO A 23 6.29 6.72 -2.33
CA PRO A 23 6.65 6.48 -0.94
C PRO A 23 8.12 6.74 -0.61
N PHE A 24 9.00 6.84 -1.62
CA PHE A 24 10.41 7.18 -1.38
C PHE A 24 10.64 8.67 -1.17
N THR A 25 9.72 9.52 -1.63
CA THR A 25 9.88 10.97 -1.58
C THR A 25 8.83 11.68 -0.74
N ILE A 26 7.76 11.00 -0.35
CA ILE A 26 6.65 11.62 0.39
C ILE A 26 7.11 12.09 1.78
N ALA A 27 6.69 13.29 2.16
CA ALA A 27 6.83 13.76 3.53
C ALA A 27 5.76 13.09 4.41
N PRO A 28 6.13 12.54 5.59
CA PRO A 28 5.15 11.91 6.46
C PRO A 28 4.05 12.88 6.86
N PRO A 29 2.78 12.42 6.91
CA PRO A 29 1.68 13.27 7.37
C PRO A 29 1.82 13.65 8.85
N ASN A 30 1.13 14.71 9.25
CA ASN A 30 1.07 15.11 10.67
C ASN A 30 0.12 14.25 11.50
N SER A 31 -0.85 13.60 10.86
CA SER A 31 -1.80 12.71 11.53
C SER A 31 -1.18 11.32 11.74
N PRO A 32 -1.45 10.63 12.88
CA PRO A 32 -0.85 9.32 13.16
C PRO A 32 -1.52 8.15 12.44
N ASN A 33 -2.43 8.37 11.52
CA ASN A 33 -3.21 7.32 10.83
C ASN A 33 -2.51 6.76 9.59
N PHE A 34 -1.19 6.57 9.66
CA PHE A 34 -0.41 6.04 8.55
C PHE A 34 0.75 5.19 9.05
N TYR A 35 1.34 4.44 8.11
CA TYR A 35 2.65 3.81 8.27
C TYR A 35 3.43 3.93 6.96
N LEU A 36 4.62 4.47 7.05
CA LEU A 36 5.59 4.52 5.95
C LEU A 36 6.70 3.53 6.29
N SER A 37 6.88 2.51 5.46
CA SER A 37 7.87 1.46 5.73
C SER A 37 9.29 2.04 5.76
N LYS A 38 10.12 1.49 6.64
CA LYS A 38 11.53 1.88 6.73
C LYS A 38 12.32 1.28 5.56
N ASN A 39 13.42 1.92 5.20
CA ASN A 39 14.23 1.45 4.07
C ASN A 39 14.74 0.01 4.29
N GLU A 40 15.19 -0.31 5.50
CA GLU A 40 15.72 -1.62 5.84
C GLU A 40 14.66 -2.73 5.80
N GLU A 41 13.38 -2.39 5.97
CA GLU A 41 12.28 -3.36 5.89
C GLU A 41 12.01 -3.82 4.46
N GLY A 42 12.42 -3.03 3.48
CA GLY A 42 12.07 -3.24 2.08
C GLY A 42 13.20 -3.77 1.21
N ILE A 43 14.29 -4.28 1.78
CA ILE A 43 15.42 -4.83 1.01
C ILE A 43 15.16 -6.32 0.75
N PHE A 44 15.21 -6.70 -0.54
CA PHE A 44 14.99 -8.08 -0.98
C PHE A 44 16.14 -8.54 -1.87
N SER A 45 16.64 -9.75 -1.59
CA SER A 45 17.71 -10.38 -2.39
C SER A 45 17.14 -11.16 -3.57
N VAL A 46 16.24 -10.51 -4.32
CA VAL A 46 15.63 -11.05 -5.54
C VAL A 46 15.55 -9.94 -6.58
N PRO A 47 15.51 -10.28 -7.89
CA PRO A 47 15.32 -9.28 -8.93
C PRO A 47 14.02 -8.51 -8.74
N ALA A 48 13.99 -7.26 -9.20
CA ALA A 48 12.79 -6.42 -9.07
C ALA A 48 11.55 -7.06 -9.70
N HIS A 49 11.68 -7.69 -10.87
CA HIS A 49 10.54 -8.34 -11.54
C HIS A 49 9.94 -9.48 -10.69
N SER A 50 10.77 -10.22 -9.96
CA SER A 50 10.30 -11.29 -9.07
C SER A 50 9.49 -10.71 -7.91
N LEU A 51 9.95 -9.60 -7.36
CA LEU A 51 9.25 -8.89 -6.29
C LEU A 51 7.91 -8.32 -6.78
N VAL A 52 7.89 -7.73 -7.98
CA VAL A 52 6.65 -7.24 -8.62
C VAL A 52 5.64 -8.38 -8.80
N GLN A 53 6.07 -9.50 -9.36
CA GLN A 53 5.18 -10.64 -9.58
C GLN A 53 4.62 -11.19 -8.26
N ALA A 54 5.46 -11.29 -7.23
CA ALA A 54 5.03 -11.75 -5.92
C ALA A 54 4.01 -10.79 -5.28
N LEU A 55 4.22 -9.49 -5.42
CA LEU A 55 3.29 -8.49 -4.90
C LEU A 55 1.93 -8.58 -5.62
N GLU A 56 1.94 -8.60 -6.95
CA GLU A 56 0.70 -8.68 -7.74
C GLU A 56 -0.08 -9.95 -7.41
N LYS A 57 0.61 -11.06 -7.30
CA LYS A 57 0.01 -12.36 -6.96
C LYS A 57 -0.59 -12.35 -5.56
N MET A 58 0.11 -11.77 -4.58
CA MET A 58 -0.37 -11.63 -3.21
C MET A 58 -1.63 -10.75 -3.16
N VAL A 59 -1.59 -9.58 -3.78
CA VAL A 59 -2.72 -8.65 -3.76
C VAL A 59 -3.95 -9.25 -4.45
N ALA A 60 -3.77 -10.04 -5.50
CA ALA A 60 -4.88 -10.70 -6.19
C ALA A 60 -5.67 -11.67 -5.29
N THR A 61 -5.06 -12.16 -4.20
CA THR A 61 -5.74 -13.04 -3.24
C THR A 61 -6.46 -12.28 -2.13
N LEU A 62 -6.24 -10.98 -2.00
CA LEU A 62 -6.79 -10.18 -0.90
C LEU A 62 -8.18 -9.67 -1.25
N PRO A 63 -9.19 -9.94 -0.40
CA PRO A 63 -10.52 -9.39 -0.63
C PRO A 63 -10.54 -7.89 -0.36
N ARG A 64 -11.38 -7.16 -1.07
CA ARG A 64 -11.61 -5.72 -0.89
C ARG A 64 -10.37 -4.85 -1.12
N VAL A 65 -9.36 -5.37 -1.83
CA VAL A 65 -8.18 -4.61 -2.25
C VAL A 65 -8.23 -4.46 -3.77
N THR A 66 -8.18 -3.23 -4.24
CA THR A 66 -8.24 -2.90 -5.67
C THR A 66 -7.16 -1.90 -6.04
N ARG A 67 -6.61 -2.05 -7.24
CA ARG A 67 -5.66 -1.05 -7.77
C ARG A 67 -6.45 0.13 -8.32
N ILE A 68 -6.09 1.34 -7.90
CA ILE A 68 -6.73 2.58 -8.35
C ILE A 68 -5.82 3.43 -9.23
N SER A 69 -4.52 3.21 -9.20
CA SER A 69 -3.57 3.96 -10.01
C SER A 69 -2.29 3.17 -10.22
N ALA A 70 -1.61 3.43 -11.34
CA ALA A 70 -0.30 2.90 -11.64
C ALA A 70 0.54 4.01 -12.27
N GLY A 71 1.85 4.02 -11.95
CA GLY A 71 2.80 4.98 -12.51
C GLY A 71 3.12 4.68 -13.96
N SER A 72 3.56 5.72 -14.68
CA SER A 72 3.93 5.65 -16.09
C SER A 72 5.41 5.94 -16.33
N ASP A 73 6.22 5.95 -15.28
CA ASP A 73 7.64 6.31 -15.31
C ASP A 73 8.57 5.13 -15.66
N GLY A 74 8.03 4.00 -16.10
CA GLY A 74 8.80 2.79 -16.39
C GLY A 74 9.19 1.97 -15.17
N LEU A 75 8.86 2.45 -13.96
CA LEU A 75 9.10 1.75 -12.69
C LEU A 75 7.77 1.22 -12.16
N PHE A 76 7.85 0.18 -11.33
CA PHE A 76 6.66 -0.33 -10.68
C PHE A 76 6.23 0.62 -9.56
N HIS A 77 5.15 1.33 -9.78
CA HIS A 77 4.58 2.30 -8.85
C HIS A 77 3.07 2.24 -8.93
N VAL A 78 2.44 1.75 -7.87
CA VAL A 78 0.99 1.53 -7.82
C VAL A 78 0.40 2.07 -6.53
N THR A 79 -0.89 2.35 -6.56
CA THR A 79 -1.67 2.63 -5.36
C THR A 79 -2.87 1.70 -5.33
N TYR A 80 -3.03 1.00 -4.22
CA TYR A 80 -4.18 0.16 -3.94
C TYR A 80 -5.10 0.84 -2.94
N VAL A 81 -6.37 0.49 -2.98
CA VAL A 81 -7.33 0.82 -1.94
C VAL A 81 -7.76 -0.47 -1.26
N SER A 82 -7.72 -0.48 0.08
CA SER A 82 -8.26 -1.54 0.91
C SER A 82 -9.46 -0.98 1.68
N ARG A 83 -10.62 -1.62 1.56
CA ARG A 83 -11.82 -1.15 2.25
C ARG A 83 -12.15 -2.04 3.43
N SER A 84 -12.59 -1.43 4.53
CA SER A 84 -13.00 -2.18 5.71
C SER A 84 -14.22 -3.06 5.42
N LEU A 85 -14.32 -4.19 6.13
CA LEU A 85 -15.37 -5.16 5.91
C LEU A 85 -16.77 -4.59 6.18
N VAL A 86 -16.93 -3.88 7.30
CA VAL A 86 -18.25 -3.43 7.76
C VAL A 86 -18.65 -2.11 7.11
N PHE A 87 -17.79 -1.09 7.22
CA PHE A 87 -18.12 0.26 6.77
C PHE A 87 -17.62 0.59 5.36
N GLY A 88 -16.69 -0.21 4.81
CA GLY A 88 -16.09 0.04 3.51
C GLY A 88 -15.20 1.28 3.48
N PHE A 89 -14.67 1.71 4.63
CA PHE A 89 -13.77 2.85 4.72
C PHE A 89 -12.49 2.56 3.96
N PRO A 90 -12.03 3.49 3.11
CA PRO A 90 -10.84 3.25 2.30
C PRO A 90 -9.55 3.57 3.05
N ASP A 91 -8.61 2.63 3.00
CA ASP A 91 -7.20 2.87 3.28
C ASP A 91 -6.46 2.83 1.96
N LEU A 92 -5.46 3.68 1.82
CA LEU A 92 -4.68 3.83 0.59
C LEU A 92 -3.28 3.29 0.82
N ILE A 93 -2.80 2.47 -0.10
CA ILE A 93 -1.47 1.89 -0.03
C ILE A 93 -0.72 2.21 -1.33
N SER A 94 0.20 3.17 -1.27
CA SER A 94 1.09 3.49 -2.38
C SER A 94 2.38 2.70 -2.24
N ILE A 95 2.78 2.03 -3.32
CA ILE A 95 3.91 1.11 -3.33
C ILE A 95 4.80 1.42 -4.53
N LYS A 96 6.11 1.45 -4.29
CA LYS A 96 7.10 1.56 -5.35
C LYS A 96 8.19 0.52 -5.17
N ILE A 97 8.58 -0.11 -6.28
CA ILE A 97 9.66 -1.10 -6.32
C ILE A 97 10.76 -0.59 -7.22
N LEU A 98 11.98 -0.61 -6.72
CA LEU A 98 13.18 -0.18 -7.45
C LEU A 98 14.15 -1.36 -7.58
N GLU A 99 14.81 -1.46 -8.73
CA GLU A 99 15.94 -2.35 -8.89
C GLU A 99 17.17 -1.75 -8.21
N SER A 100 17.82 -2.54 -7.35
CA SER A 100 19.11 -2.16 -6.73
C SER A 100 20.28 -2.74 -7.49
N SER A 101 20.11 -3.96 -8.01
CA SER A 101 21.04 -4.68 -8.87
C SER A 101 20.25 -5.73 -9.64
N PRO A 102 20.85 -6.47 -10.60
CA PRO A 102 20.14 -7.56 -11.29
C PRO A 102 19.60 -8.65 -10.35
N THR A 103 20.12 -8.74 -9.13
CA THR A 103 19.74 -9.78 -8.15
C THR A 103 19.18 -9.22 -6.85
N SER A 104 18.95 -7.91 -6.76
CA SER A 104 18.40 -7.29 -5.55
C SER A 104 17.46 -6.15 -5.89
N SER A 105 16.51 -5.90 -4.99
CA SER A 105 15.46 -4.91 -5.16
C SER A 105 15.06 -4.28 -3.84
N LYS A 106 14.36 -3.16 -3.91
CA LYS A 106 13.78 -2.49 -2.74
C LYS A 106 12.33 -2.18 -3.00
N ILE A 107 11.54 -2.32 -1.95
CA ILE A 107 10.13 -1.91 -1.95
C ILE A 107 9.89 -0.91 -0.82
N LYS A 108 9.04 0.06 -1.07
CA LYS A 108 8.59 0.96 -0.03
C LYS A 108 7.07 1.10 -0.13
N LEU A 109 6.42 1.04 1.04
CA LEU A 109 4.97 1.08 1.16
C LEU A 109 4.58 2.26 2.05
N PHE A 110 3.61 3.00 1.59
CA PHE A 110 2.98 4.06 2.36
C PHE A 110 1.49 3.74 2.48
N SER A 111 1.10 3.23 3.65
CA SER A 111 -0.28 2.84 3.97
C SER A 111 -0.89 3.87 4.91
N ARG A 112 -2.04 4.43 4.54
CA ARG A 112 -2.71 5.47 5.33
C ARG A 112 -4.21 5.35 5.23
N SER A 113 -4.88 5.75 6.31
CA SER A 113 -6.33 5.83 6.35
C SER A 113 -6.79 7.12 5.69
N ARG A 114 -7.84 7.03 4.87
CA ARG A 114 -8.43 8.20 4.22
C ARG A 114 -9.22 9.05 5.21
N PHE A 115 -9.82 8.40 6.21
CA PHE A 115 -10.66 9.03 7.22
C PHE A 115 -10.20 8.65 8.63
N GLY A 116 -10.47 9.53 9.59
CA GLY A 116 -10.13 9.32 10.98
C GLY A 116 -8.76 9.89 11.35
N HIS A 117 -8.52 10.04 12.66
CA HIS A 117 -7.29 10.60 13.20
C HIS A 117 -6.30 9.49 13.59
N SER A 118 -6.80 8.40 14.15
CA SER A 118 -5.99 7.25 14.55
C SER A 118 -6.49 5.99 13.89
N ASP A 119 -5.57 5.13 13.48
CA ASP A 119 -5.85 3.85 12.84
C ASP A 119 -5.66 2.65 13.78
N LEU A 120 -5.34 2.88 15.05
CA LEU A 120 -5.08 1.85 16.05
C LEU A 120 -4.00 0.84 15.59
N GLY A 121 -3.03 1.29 14.78
CA GLY A 121 -1.94 0.46 14.28
C GLY A 121 -2.30 -0.41 13.08
N VAL A 122 -3.45 -0.22 12.47
CA VAL A 122 -3.92 -1.03 11.32
C VAL A 122 -2.98 -0.90 10.13
N ASN A 123 -2.54 0.31 9.79
CA ASN A 123 -1.66 0.52 8.64
C ASN A 123 -0.29 -0.12 8.85
N ARG A 124 0.28 -0.01 10.04
CA ARG A 124 1.55 -0.68 10.37
C ARG A 124 1.43 -2.19 10.28
N ALA A 125 0.37 -2.76 10.87
CA ALA A 125 0.13 -4.20 10.83
C ALA A 125 -0.02 -4.70 9.40
N ARG A 126 -0.74 -3.97 8.56
CA ARG A 126 -0.90 -4.32 7.14
C ARG A 126 0.44 -4.39 6.43
N VAL A 127 1.25 -3.35 6.55
CA VAL A 127 2.57 -3.28 5.88
C VAL A 127 3.46 -4.43 6.36
N GLN A 128 3.49 -4.70 7.65
CA GLN A 128 4.31 -5.78 8.21
C GLN A 128 3.86 -7.15 7.72
N VAL A 129 2.54 -7.40 7.65
CA VAL A 129 2.00 -8.66 7.12
C VAL A 129 2.31 -8.80 5.64
N TRP A 130 2.16 -7.74 4.85
CA TRP A 130 2.45 -7.79 3.43
C TRP A 130 3.93 -8.07 3.16
N LEU A 131 4.83 -7.38 3.88
CA LEU A 131 6.28 -7.63 3.74
C LEU A 131 6.66 -9.06 4.17
N ALA A 132 6.10 -9.55 5.28
CA ALA A 132 6.36 -10.91 5.74
C ALA A 132 5.87 -11.95 4.73
N THR A 133 4.69 -11.75 4.16
CA THR A 133 4.13 -12.64 3.14
C THR A 133 4.99 -12.66 1.88
N LEU A 134 5.48 -11.50 1.44
CA LEU A 134 6.39 -11.42 0.29
C LEU A 134 7.68 -12.19 0.56
N ARG A 135 8.27 -12.04 1.75
CA ARG A 135 9.48 -12.79 2.13
C ARG A 135 9.26 -14.29 2.12
N GLU A 136 8.16 -14.73 2.72
CA GLU A 136 7.80 -16.15 2.75
C GLU A 136 7.64 -16.70 1.33
N ASN A 137 6.89 -16.00 0.48
CA ASN A 137 6.63 -16.45 -0.89
C ASN A 137 7.88 -16.46 -1.78
N LEU A 138 8.85 -15.59 -1.49
CA LEU A 138 10.09 -15.48 -2.25
C LEU A 138 11.24 -16.28 -1.63
N GLY A 139 11.04 -16.86 -0.46
CA GLY A 139 12.07 -17.64 0.24
C GLY A 139 13.23 -16.78 0.75
N THR A 140 12.97 -15.55 1.09
CA THR A 140 14.01 -14.60 1.48
C THR A 140 13.70 -13.81 2.75
#